data_6f1c8d24b09d149e5cca099624cb35b8
#
_entry.id   6f1c8d24b09d149e5cca099624cb35b8
#
_cell.length_a   1.000
_cell.length_b   1.000
_cell.length_c   1.000
_cell.angle_alpha   90.00
_cell.angle_beta   90.00
_cell.angle_gamma   90.00
#
_symmetry.space_group_name_H-M   'P 1'
#
loop_
_entity.id
_entity.type
_entity.pdbx_description
1 polymer ?
#
loop_
_entity_poly.entity_id
_entity_poly.type
_entity_poly.pdbx_seq_one_letter_code
_entity_poly.pdbx_strand_id
1 'polypeptide(L)'
;MSPINKKNDTALALRSVTKSYDGQPVLSDLSLEFSSGTFYCMMAPSGNGKTTMFRLILGLEKPDSGVILFGTSAGDTGNNDIKASSGMVSKSDPCRIRGMRPLISAVFQENRLLEGYTAIENLRFALGKRYSSEALTAYLLRLLPEDALSKPVCEFSGGMKRRVAILRAILAPSEIILMDEPFTGLDADTRRLTIDLVKELCAGKLLIIATHAEDDAELLGAKIIHL
;
A
#
# COMPACT_ATOMS: atom_id res chain seq x y z
N MET A 1 16.35 16.55 24.14
CA MET A 1 15.17 15.80 23.67
C MET A 1 15.69 14.61 22.89
N SER A 2 15.61 13.41 23.48
CA SER A 2 16.09 12.17 22.82
C SER A 2 15.18 11.83 21.66
N PRO A 3 15.70 11.35 20.50
CA PRO A 3 14.85 10.90 19.40
C PRO A 3 14.06 9.67 19.87
N ILE A 4 12.75 9.79 19.87
CA ILE A 4 11.80 8.69 20.10
C ILE A 4 12.12 7.61 19.06
N ASN A 5 12.54 6.46 19.55
CA ASN A 5 12.90 5.30 18.73
C ASN A 5 11.62 4.67 18.14
N LYS A 6 11.08 5.27 17.05
CA LYS A 6 9.86 4.84 16.34
C LYS A 6 9.96 3.49 15.61
N LYS A 7 11.05 2.75 15.80
CA LYS A 7 11.39 1.57 14.97
C LYS A 7 10.65 0.27 15.33
N ASN A 8 9.87 0.22 16.40
CA ASN A 8 9.25 -1.04 16.86
C ASN A 8 7.74 -0.98 17.10
N ASP A 9 7.06 0.09 16.71
CA ASP A 9 5.61 0.15 16.88
C ASP A 9 4.93 -0.59 15.72
N THR A 10 4.03 -1.52 16.06
CA THR A 10 3.20 -2.21 15.08
C THR A 10 2.26 -1.19 14.44
N ALA A 11 2.44 -0.95 13.13
CA ALA A 11 1.58 -0.04 12.37
C ALA A 11 0.28 -0.70 11.94
N LEU A 12 0.33 -2.02 11.69
CA LEU A 12 -0.78 -2.84 11.20
C LEU A 12 -0.63 -4.26 11.71
N ALA A 13 -1.72 -4.85 12.23
CA ALA A 13 -1.78 -6.26 12.57
C ALA A 13 -3.08 -6.90 12.06
N LEU A 14 -2.96 -8.10 11.54
CA LEU A 14 -4.05 -9.01 11.26
C LEU A 14 -4.04 -10.09 12.34
N ARG A 15 -5.19 -10.44 12.91
CA ARG A 15 -5.34 -11.46 13.94
C ARG A 15 -6.42 -12.44 13.54
N SER A 16 -6.05 -13.66 13.27
CA SER A 16 -6.95 -14.78 12.91
C SER A 16 -7.94 -14.41 11.80
N VAL A 17 -7.46 -13.68 10.79
CA VAL A 17 -8.30 -13.17 9.69
C VAL A 17 -8.64 -14.31 8.74
N THR A 18 -9.95 -14.52 8.53
CA THR A 18 -10.47 -15.49 7.56
C THR A 18 -11.34 -14.76 6.54
N LYS A 19 -11.23 -15.17 5.28
CA LYS A 19 -12.06 -14.71 4.18
C LYS A 19 -12.32 -15.82 3.19
N SER A 20 -13.61 -16.02 2.85
CA SER A 20 -14.06 -16.99 1.87
C SER A 20 -14.93 -16.31 0.81
N TYR A 21 -14.97 -16.88 -0.38
CA TYR A 21 -15.90 -16.52 -1.46
C TYR A 21 -16.59 -17.79 -1.95
N ASP A 22 -17.92 -17.75 -2.02
CA ASP A 22 -18.76 -18.89 -2.46
C ASP A 22 -18.40 -20.20 -1.73
N GLY A 23 -18.10 -20.09 -0.42
CA GLY A 23 -17.71 -21.22 0.42
C GLY A 23 -16.26 -21.70 0.26
N GLN A 24 -15.48 -21.11 -0.66
CA GLN A 24 -14.06 -21.44 -0.84
C GLN A 24 -13.20 -20.51 -0.01
N PRO A 25 -12.37 -21.02 0.92
CA PRO A 25 -11.49 -20.21 1.73
C PRO A 25 -10.34 -19.65 0.89
N VAL A 26 -10.12 -18.32 1.00
CA VAL A 26 -9.00 -17.59 0.34
C VAL A 26 -7.98 -17.18 1.38
N LEU A 27 -8.42 -16.78 2.57
CA LEU A 27 -7.57 -16.55 3.73
C LEU A 27 -8.11 -17.37 4.89
N SER A 28 -7.25 -18.13 5.58
CA SER A 28 -7.63 -18.99 6.68
C SER A 28 -6.75 -18.69 7.89
N ASP A 29 -7.36 -18.15 8.96
CA ASP A 29 -6.70 -17.86 10.24
C ASP A 29 -5.39 -17.06 10.11
N LEU A 30 -5.36 -16.11 9.17
CA LEU A 30 -4.15 -15.34 8.86
C LEU A 30 -3.82 -14.37 10.00
N SER A 31 -2.61 -14.48 10.55
CA SER A 31 -2.09 -13.58 11.58
C SER A 31 -0.74 -13.02 11.13
N LEU A 32 -0.65 -11.70 10.98
CA LEU A 32 0.54 -10.98 10.52
C LEU A 32 0.70 -9.66 11.28
N GLU A 33 1.95 -9.25 11.47
CA GLU A 33 2.29 -7.95 12.04
C GLU A 33 3.27 -7.19 11.15
N PHE A 34 2.98 -5.91 10.98
CA PHE A 34 3.79 -5.01 10.16
C PHE A 34 4.23 -3.81 10.98
N SER A 35 5.53 -3.55 11.02
CA SER A 35 6.12 -2.43 11.76
C SER A 35 6.16 -1.17 10.91
N SER A 36 5.97 -0.01 11.54
CA SER A 36 6.14 1.29 10.91
C SER A 36 7.56 1.46 10.35
N GLY A 37 7.70 2.18 9.25
CA GLY A 37 8.99 2.47 8.63
C GLY A 37 9.70 1.24 8.04
N THR A 38 8.99 0.14 7.82
CA THR A 38 9.54 -1.11 7.27
C THR A 38 8.89 -1.43 5.93
N PHE A 39 9.66 -1.97 5.02
CA PHE A 39 9.19 -2.47 3.73
C PHE A 39 9.02 -3.99 3.80
N TYR A 40 7.91 -4.48 3.27
CA TYR A 40 7.58 -5.90 3.21
C TYR A 40 7.22 -6.31 1.79
N CYS A 41 7.73 -7.46 1.37
CA CYS A 41 7.32 -8.14 0.14
C CYS A 41 6.55 -9.41 0.51
N MET A 42 5.29 -9.45 0.12
CA MET A 42 4.43 -10.62 0.30
C MET A 42 4.52 -11.50 -0.94
N MET A 43 5.04 -12.68 -0.74
CA MET A 43 5.22 -13.67 -1.79
C MET A 43 4.25 -14.82 -1.62
N ALA A 44 3.50 -15.10 -2.66
CA ALA A 44 2.64 -16.27 -2.76
C ALA A 44 2.32 -16.52 -4.24
N PRO A 45 1.98 -17.75 -4.61
CA PRO A 45 1.42 -18.06 -5.92
C PRO A 45 0.20 -17.18 -6.24
N SER A 46 -0.10 -17.02 -7.53
CA SER A 46 -1.31 -16.31 -7.95
C SER A 46 -2.55 -16.99 -7.37
N GLY A 47 -3.52 -16.18 -6.92
CA GLY A 47 -4.75 -16.70 -6.30
C GLY A 47 -4.69 -16.89 -4.78
N ASN A 48 -3.54 -16.82 -4.14
CA ASN A 48 -3.37 -17.05 -2.69
C ASN A 48 -3.75 -15.85 -1.81
N GLY A 49 -4.73 -15.05 -2.19
CA GLY A 49 -5.35 -14.07 -1.31
C GLY A 49 -4.59 -12.75 -1.10
N LYS A 50 -3.45 -12.47 -1.77
CA LYS A 50 -2.70 -11.20 -1.65
C LYS A 50 -3.60 -9.98 -1.90
N THR A 51 -4.29 -9.94 -3.03
CA THR A 51 -5.21 -8.86 -3.38
C THR A 51 -6.40 -8.79 -2.42
N THR A 52 -6.92 -9.94 -1.98
CA THR A 52 -7.99 -10.02 -0.97
C THR A 52 -7.54 -9.39 0.34
N MET A 53 -6.35 -9.73 0.82
CA MET A 53 -5.79 -9.13 2.03
C MET A 53 -5.67 -7.59 1.90
N PHE A 54 -5.20 -7.09 0.77
CA PHE A 54 -5.16 -5.64 0.54
C PHE A 54 -6.55 -4.99 0.55
N ARG A 55 -7.55 -5.64 -0.04
CA ARG A 55 -8.94 -5.16 0.00
C ARG A 55 -9.49 -5.11 1.42
N LEU A 56 -9.16 -6.10 2.25
CA LEU A 56 -9.55 -6.13 3.66
C LEU A 56 -8.85 -5.00 4.45
N ILE A 57 -7.55 -4.79 4.28
CA ILE A 57 -6.79 -3.71 4.92
C ILE A 57 -7.35 -2.34 4.49
N LEU A 58 -7.67 -2.17 3.22
CA LEU A 58 -8.30 -0.96 2.68
C LEU A 58 -9.75 -0.78 3.15
N GLY A 59 -10.36 -1.81 3.75
CA GLY A 59 -11.77 -1.81 4.15
C GLY A 59 -12.73 -1.75 2.97
N LEU A 60 -12.29 -2.15 1.80
CA LEU A 60 -13.14 -2.34 0.62
C LEU A 60 -14.00 -3.60 0.76
N GLU A 61 -13.53 -4.54 1.57
CA GLU A 61 -14.23 -5.75 1.96
C GLU A 61 -14.11 -5.98 3.47
N LYS A 62 -14.99 -6.82 4.03
CA LYS A 62 -14.94 -7.23 5.43
C LYS A 62 -14.42 -8.66 5.53
N PRO A 63 -13.57 -8.98 6.52
CA PRO A 63 -13.23 -10.36 6.82
C PRO A 63 -14.47 -11.11 7.36
N ASP A 64 -14.51 -12.41 7.18
CA ASP A 64 -15.59 -13.26 7.72
C ASP A 64 -15.38 -13.47 9.23
N SER A 65 -14.11 -13.55 9.67
CA SER A 65 -13.73 -13.59 11.08
C SER A 65 -12.36 -12.94 11.30
N GLY A 66 -11.99 -12.75 12.57
CA GLY A 66 -10.75 -12.10 12.96
C GLY A 66 -10.85 -10.59 13.03
N VAL A 67 -9.71 -9.92 13.18
CA VAL A 67 -9.64 -8.46 13.36
C VAL A 67 -8.42 -7.84 12.67
N ILE A 68 -8.59 -6.63 12.16
CA ILE A 68 -7.51 -5.80 11.62
C ILE A 68 -7.32 -4.61 12.55
N LEU A 69 -6.09 -4.43 13.03
CA LEU A 69 -5.71 -3.43 14.01
C LEU A 69 -4.72 -2.43 13.39
N PHE A 70 -4.92 -1.14 13.64
CA PHE A 70 -4.01 -0.09 13.25
C PHE A 70 -3.41 0.61 14.46
N GLY A 71 -2.09 0.88 14.41
CA GLY A 71 -1.41 1.66 15.44
C GLY A 71 -1.37 0.98 16.80
N THR A 72 -0.97 -0.30 16.88
CA THR A 72 -0.83 -1.01 18.15
C THR A 72 0.58 -0.86 18.70
N SER A 73 0.73 -0.41 19.94
CA SER A 73 2.01 -0.46 20.65
C SER A 73 2.37 -1.90 21.00
N ALA A 74 3.67 -2.25 20.93
CA ALA A 74 4.16 -3.56 21.36
C ALA A 74 3.85 -3.76 22.86
N GLY A 75 2.81 -4.50 23.17
CA GLY A 75 2.32 -4.74 24.53
C GLY A 75 0.83 -5.04 24.63
N ASP A 76 0.06 -4.77 23.59
CA ASP A 76 -1.40 -5.04 23.56
C ASP A 76 -1.69 -6.52 23.20
N THR A 77 -0.93 -7.43 23.78
CA THR A 77 -1.21 -8.88 23.73
C THR A 77 -2.13 -9.24 24.89
N GLY A 78 -3.41 -9.10 24.72
CA GLY A 78 -4.31 -9.71 25.68
C GLY A 78 -5.47 -8.82 26.13
N ASN A 79 -6.66 -9.32 25.93
CA ASN A 79 -7.89 -9.12 26.70
C ASN A 79 -7.99 -7.84 27.56
N ASN A 80 -7.83 -6.66 27.01
CA ASN A 80 -8.25 -5.46 27.73
C ASN A 80 -9.02 -4.54 26.78
N ASP A 81 -10.24 -4.26 27.16
CA ASP A 81 -11.11 -3.25 26.57
C ASP A 81 -10.37 -1.91 26.46
N ILE A 82 -9.83 -1.62 25.28
CA ILE A 82 -9.35 -0.28 24.96
C ILE A 82 -10.58 0.62 25.02
N LYS A 83 -10.61 1.50 26.01
CA LYS A 83 -11.66 2.50 26.18
C LYS A 83 -11.82 3.26 24.86
N ALA A 84 -12.91 2.98 24.17
CA ALA A 84 -13.32 3.67 22.97
C ALA A 84 -13.64 5.12 23.35
N SER A 85 -12.77 6.04 22.94
CA SER A 85 -13.17 7.45 22.87
C SER A 85 -14.22 7.59 21.77
N SER A 86 -15.47 7.72 22.22
CA SER A 86 -16.67 8.21 21.51
C SER A 86 -16.80 7.94 20.01
N GLY A 87 -17.34 6.78 19.69
CA GLY A 87 -17.98 6.48 18.42
C GLY A 87 -18.77 5.19 18.60
N MET A 88 -20.11 5.25 18.55
CA MET A 88 -21.01 4.11 18.72
C MET A 88 -20.64 2.97 17.77
N VAL A 89 -19.98 1.94 18.27
CA VAL A 89 -19.78 0.67 17.57
C VAL A 89 -20.59 -0.39 18.29
N SER A 90 -21.61 -0.90 17.62
CA SER A 90 -22.46 -2.01 18.13
C SER A 90 -21.58 -3.20 18.54
N LYS A 91 -21.88 -3.77 19.73
CA LYS A 91 -21.18 -4.92 20.32
C LYS A 91 -21.33 -6.24 19.55
N SER A 92 -22.07 -6.25 18.44
CA SER A 92 -22.49 -7.46 17.72
C SER A 92 -21.79 -7.69 16.38
N ASP A 93 -20.80 -6.87 15.99
CA ASP A 93 -20.09 -7.04 14.70
C ASP A 93 -18.82 -7.87 14.93
N PRO A 94 -18.73 -9.14 14.48
CA PRO A 94 -17.57 -10.01 14.69
C PRO A 94 -16.31 -9.56 13.92
N CYS A 95 -16.47 -8.65 12.97
CA CYS A 95 -15.39 -8.13 12.11
C CYS A 95 -15.04 -6.69 12.46
N ARG A 96 -14.02 -6.48 13.26
CA ARG A 96 -13.67 -5.16 13.75
C ARG A 96 -12.35 -4.65 13.17
N ILE A 97 -12.42 -3.47 12.52
CA ILE A 97 -11.26 -2.62 12.36
C ILE A 97 -11.15 -1.79 13.63
N ARG A 98 -10.07 -1.94 14.38
CA ARG A 98 -9.83 -1.23 15.64
C ARG A 98 -8.64 -0.26 15.48
N GLY A 99 -8.70 0.85 16.20
CA GLY A 99 -7.71 1.92 16.14
C GLY A 99 -8.12 3.07 15.22
N MET A 100 -7.38 4.20 15.30
CA MET A 100 -7.55 5.29 14.37
C MET A 100 -6.99 4.85 13.01
N ARG A 101 -7.85 4.80 12.00
CA ARG A 101 -7.44 4.33 10.67
C ARG A 101 -6.46 5.32 10.04
N PRO A 102 -5.22 4.91 9.73
CA PRO A 102 -4.25 5.77 9.07
C PRO A 102 -4.68 6.08 7.64
N LEU A 103 -4.07 7.09 7.04
CA LEU A 103 -4.20 7.32 5.61
C LEU A 103 -3.44 6.22 4.86
N ILE A 104 -4.14 5.49 4.03
CA ILE A 104 -3.60 4.37 3.24
C ILE A 104 -3.70 4.73 1.76
N SER A 105 -2.60 4.63 1.02
CA SER A 105 -2.61 4.68 -0.44
C SER A 105 -2.40 3.30 -1.03
N ALA A 106 -2.89 3.08 -2.25
CA ALA A 106 -2.76 1.80 -2.91
C ALA A 106 -2.48 1.93 -4.41
N VAL A 107 -1.68 0.97 -4.91
CA VAL A 107 -1.54 0.66 -6.34
C VAL A 107 -2.12 -0.73 -6.54
N PHE A 108 -3.18 -0.83 -7.34
CA PHE A 108 -3.78 -2.10 -7.72
C PHE A 108 -3.15 -2.62 -9.02
N GLN A 109 -3.44 -3.85 -9.38
CA GLN A 109 -3.00 -4.45 -10.64
C GLN A 109 -3.46 -3.59 -11.84
N GLU A 110 -4.65 -3.03 -11.78
CA GLU A 110 -5.13 -2.00 -12.72
C GLU A 110 -4.62 -0.63 -12.30
N ASN A 111 -4.12 0.17 -13.24
CA ASN A 111 -3.52 1.48 -12.93
C ASN A 111 -4.53 2.55 -12.47
N ARG A 112 -5.82 2.39 -12.87
CA ARG A 112 -6.93 3.28 -12.47
C ARG A 112 -6.59 4.76 -12.66
N LEU A 113 -6.08 5.10 -13.83
CA LEU A 113 -5.79 6.47 -14.26
C LEU A 113 -6.99 7.05 -15.03
N LEU A 114 -7.09 8.36 -15.03
CA LEU A 114 -8.03 9.11 -15.86
C LEU A 114 -7.44 9.20 -17.27
N GLU A 115 -7.87 8.34 -18.16
CA GLU A 115 -7.27 8.07 -19.47
C GLU A 115 -7.19 9.31 -20.38
N GLY A 116 -8.17 10.21 -20.34
CA GLY A 116 -8.22 11.42 -21.14
C GLY A 116 -7.38 12.60 -20.61
N TYR A 117 -6.69 12.41 -19.49
CA TYR A 117 -5.92 13.47 -18.83
C TYR A 117 -4.42 13.18 -18.86
N THR A 118 -3.61 14.23 -18.76
CA THR A 118 -2.14 14.10 -18.67
C THR A 118 -1.70 13.46 -17.35
N ALA A 119 -0.44 13.05 -17.25
CA ALA A 119 0.13 12.53 -16.03
C ALA A 119 0.07 13.56 -14.88
N ILE A 120 0.36 14.83 -15.15
CA ILE A 120 0.31 15.90 -14.14
C ILE A 120 -1.12 16.07 -13.61
N GLU A 121 -2.12 16.07 -14.47
CA GLU A 121 -3.52 16.18 -14.06
C GLU A 121 -3.95 14.99 -13.21
N ASN A 122 -3.58 13.76 -13.60
CA ASN A 122 -3.83 12.57 -12.80
C ASN A 122 -3.23 12.66 -11.37
N LEU A 123 -2.03 13.21 -11.24
CA LEU A 123 -1.43 13.47 -9.94
C LEU A 123 -2.20 14.57 -9.18
N ARG A 124 -2.56 15.66 -9.85
CA ARG A 124 -3.29 16.78 -9.23
C ARG A 124 -4.66 16.39 -8.70
N PHE A 125 -5.42 15.57 -9.41
CA PHE A 125 -6.71 15.07 -8.94
C PHE A 125 -6.59 14.31 -7.60
N ALA A 126 -5.51 13.53 -7.44
CA ALA A 126 -5.30 12.76 -6.21
C ALA A 126 -4.66 13.57 -5.07
N LEU A 127 -3.76 14.50 -5.40
CA LEU A 127 -2.91 15.20 -4.43
C LEU A 127 -3.40 16.62 -4.10
N GLY A 128 -4.33 17.15 -4.89
CA GLY A 128 -4.84 18.51 -4.72
C GLY A 128 -3.73 19.56 -4.90
N LYS A 129 -3.68 20.54 -4.02
CA LYS A 129 -2.71 21.64 -4.03
C LYS A 129 -1.44 21.36 -3.20
N ARG A 130 -1.21 20.10 -2.81
CA ARG A 130 -0.07 19.72 -1.95
C ARG A 130 1.30 19.99 -2.62
N TYR A 131 1.37 19.86 -3.93
CA TYR A 131 2.57 20.05 -4.73
C TYR A 131 2.33 21.11 -5.79
N SER A 132 3.34 21.91 -6.09
CA SER A 132 3.32 22.82 -7.25
C SER A 132 3.40 22.00 -8.56
N SER A 133 3.07 22.63 -9.70
CA SER A 133 3.21 21.99 -11.01
C SER A 133 4.64 21.61 -11.31
N GLU A 134 5.57 22.50 -10.97
CA GLU A 134 7.01 22.34 -11.18
C GLU A 134 7.53 21.14 -10.40
N ALA A 135 7.09 20.97 -9.14
CA ALA A 135 7.45 19.83 -8.30
C ALA A 135 6.90 18.51 -8.88
N LEU A 136 5.65 18.47 -9.33
CA LEU A 136 5.07 17.29 -9.97
C LEU A 136 5.77 16.95 -11.29
N THR A 137 6.10 17.96 -12.09
CA THR A 137 6.88 17.80 -13.33
C THR A 137 8.25 17.19 -13.03
N ALA A 138 8.95 17.70 -12.02
CA ALA A 138 10.27 17.19 -11.63
C ALA A 138 10.22 15.71 -11.21
N TYR A 139 9.19 15.28 -10.48
CA TYR A 139 8.99 13.86 -10.14
C TYR A 139 8.67 13.02 -11.39
N LEU A 140 7.82 13.50 -12.27
CA LEU A 140 7.44 12.78 -13.49
C LEU A 140 8.64 12.59 -14.42
N LEU A 141 9.50 13.59 -14.59
CA LEU A 141 10.71 13.53 -15.42
C LEU A 141 11.74 12.50 -14.93
N ARG A 142 11.66 12.08 -13.67
CA ARG A 142 12.48 10.95 -13.17
C ARG A 142 12.02 9.59 -13.70
N LEU A 143 10.76 9.49 -14.13
CA LEU A 143 10.13 8.23 -14.51
C LEU A 143 9.62 8.20 -15.96
N LEU A 144 9.44 9.36 -16.59
CA LEU A 144 8.84 9.49 -17.92
C LEU A 144 9.71 10.36 -18.81
N PRO A 145 9.72 10.12 -20.12
CA PRO A 145 10.34 11.03 -21.06
C PRO A 145 9.57 12.35 -21.14
N GLU A 146 10.27 13.44 -21.43
CA GLU A 146 9.72 14.80 -21.41
C GLU A 146 8.56 14.97 -22.39
N ASP A 147 8.67 14.41 -23.59
CA ASP A 147 7.64 14.48 -24.63
C ASP A 147 6.31 13.79 -24.24
N ALA A 148 6.32 12.91 -23.24
CA ALA A 148 5.11 12.28 -22.72
C ALA A 148 4.30 13.20 -21.80
N LEU A 149 4.89 14.23 -21.20
CA LEU A 149 4.21 15.03 -20.19
C LEU A 149 3.02 15.83 -20.73
N SER A 150 3.03 16.17 -22.00
CA SER A 150 1.95 16.89 -22.69
C SER A 150 0.85 15.96 -23.24
N LYS A 151 1.07 14.65 -23.25
CA LYS A 151 0.15 13.66 -23.83
C LYS A 151 -0.83 13.15 -22.77
N PRO A 152 -2.06 12.81 -23.16
CA PRO A 152 -3.00 12.11 -22.28
C PRO A 152 -2.49 10.69 -22.00
N VAL A 153 -2.80 10.16 -20.81
CA VAL A 153 -2.29 8.84 -20.39
C VAL A 153 -2.85 7.67 -21.21
N CYS A 154 -3.93 7.86 -21.97
CA CYS A 154 -4.40 6.83 -22.91
C CYS A 154 -3.34 6.48 -23.97
N GLU A 155 -2.45 7.42 -24.33
CA GLU A 155 -1.35 7.22 -25.28
C GLU A 155 -0.10 6.58 -24.64
N PHE A 156 -0.10 6.36 -23.34
CA PHE A 156 1.04 5.80 -22.62
C PHE A 156 1.12 4.28 -22.78
N SER A 157 2.35 3.77 -22.82
CA SER A 157 2.59 2.34 -22.64
C SER A 157 2.11 1.86 -21.26
N GLY A 158 1.88 0.56 -21.11
CA GLY A 158 1.48 -0.02 -19.82
C GLY A 158 2.47 0.31 -18.70
N GLY A 159 3.77 0.25 -18.99
CA GLY A 159 4.82 0.62 -18.04
C GLY A 159 4.83 2.11 -17.67
N MET A 160 4.54 3.01 -18.61
CA MET A 160 4.40 4.44 -18.31
C MET A 160 3.20 4.70 -17.41
N LYS A 161 2.04 4.11 -17.71
CA LYS A 161 0.84 4.19 -16.87
C LYS A 161 1.12 3.67 -15.47
N ARG A 162 1.82 2.54 -15.36
CA ARG A 162 2.20 1.93 -14.09
C ARG A 162 3.03 2.88 -13.23
N ARG A 163 4.04 3.52 -13.81
CA ARG A 163 4.90 4.50 -13.12
C ARG A 163 4.13 5.72 -12.63
N VAL A 164 3.17 6.23 -13.40
CA VAL A 164 2.29 7.32 -12.96
C VAL A 164 1.41 6.86 -11.77
N ALA A 165 0.86 5.66 -11.82
CA ALA A 165 0.04 5.12 -10.73
C ALA A 165 0.85 4.93 -9.44
N ILE A 166 2.09 4.43 -9.54
CA ILE A 166 3.03 4.34 -8.41
C ILE A 166 3.32 5.72 -7.85
N LEU A 167 3.71 6.68 -8.70
CA LEU A 167 4.05 8.03 -8.27
C LEU A 167 2.88 8.71 -7.54
N ARG A 168 1.64 8.55 -8.06
CA ARG A 168 0.42 9.03 -7.41
C ARG A 168 0.26 8.47 -5.99
N ALA A 169 0.53 7.19 -5.79
CA ALA A 169 0.36 6.54 -4.49
C ALA A 169 1.46 6.96 -3.49
N ILE A 170 2.72 7.05 -3.91
CA ILE A 170 3.84 7.37 -3.00
C ILE A 170 3.88 8.84 -2.60
N LEU A 171 3.38 9.75 -3.46
CA LEU A 171 3.25 11.18 -3.16
C LEU A 171 2.02 11.49 -2.28
N ALA A 172 1.06 10.58 -2.18
CA ALA A 172 -0.10 10.76 -1.30
C ALA A 172 0.34 10.86 0.17
N PRO A 173 -0.40 11.61 1.00
CA PRO A 173 -0.11 11.78 2.43
C PRO A 173 -0.52 10.52 3.21
N SER A 174 0.09 9.40 2.91
CA SER A 174 -0.22 8.11 3.51
C SER A 174 0.88 7.65 4.46
N GLU A 175 0.48 6.96 5.53
CA GLU A 175 1.35 6.29 6.49
C GLU A 175 1.61 4.84 6.08
N ILE A 176 0.64 4.24 5.38
CA ILE A 176 0.70 2.87 4.85
C ILE A 176 0.50 2.92 3.35
N ILE A 177 1.33 2.19 2.62
CA ILE A 177 1.26 2.09 1.17
C ILE A 177 1.18 0.61 0.80
N LEU A 178 0.17 0.25 0.01
CA LEU A 178 -0.06 -1.11 -0.48
C LEU A 178 0.12 -1.14 -1.99
N MET A 179 0.92 -2.06 -2.51
CA MET A 179 1.13 -2.17 -3.96
C MET A 179 0.98 -3.61 -4.43
N ASP A 180 0.08 -3.84 -5.40
CA ASP A 180 -0.16 -5.14 -5.99
C ASP A 180 0.55 -5.24 -7.33
N GLU A 181 1.59 -6.09 -7.41
CA GLU A 181 2.45 -6.33 -8.57
C GLU A 181 2.97 -5.02 -9.21
N PRO A 182 3.56 -4.08 -8.43
CA PRO A 182 3.80 -2.72 -8.92
C PRO A 182 4.83 -2.62 -10.05
N PHE A 183 5.76 -3.56 -10.13
CA PHE A 183 6.88 -3.48 -11.09
C PHE A 183 6.74 -4.44 -12.27
N THR A 184 5.62 -5.17 -12.34
CA THR A 184 5.33 -6.07 -13.45
C THR A 184 5.23 -5.30 -14.77
N GLY A 185 5.90 -5.81 -15.81
CA GLY A 185 5.91 -5.21 -17.16
C GLY A 185 6.84 -3.99 -17.31
N LEU A 186 7.69 -3.72 -16.32
CA LEU A 186 8.80 -2.78 -16.46
C LEU A 186 10.07 -3.51 -16.92
N ASP A 187 10.84 -2.89 -17.80
CA ASP A 187 12.21 -3.34 -18.10
C ASP A 187 13.14 -3.12 -16.90
N ALA A 188 14.30 -3.77 -16.91
CA ALA A 188 15.20 -3.81 -15.76
C ALA A 188 15.67 -2.42 -15.29
N ASP A 189 16.01 -1.52 -16.22
CA ASP A 189 16.51 -0.19 -15.88
C ASP A 189 15.39 0.70 -15.33
N THR A 190 14.25 0.70 -16.00
CA THR A 190 13.05 1.43 -15.54
C THR A 190 12.55 0.92 -14.21
N ARG A 191 12.58 -0.41 -13.98
CA ARG A 191 12.23 -1.03 -12.71
C ARG A 191 13.13 -0.54 -11.60
N ARG A 192 14.45 -0.54 -11.79
CA ARG A 192 15.43 -0.07 -10.81
C ARG A 192 15.20 1.39 -10.44
N LEU A 193 15.09 2.29 -11.44
CA LEU A 193 14.80 3.70 -11.22
C LEU A 193 13.50 3.92 -10.43
N THR A 194 12.46 3.14 -10.75
CA THR A 194 11.17 3.23 -10.06
C THR A 194 11.28 2.76 -8.60
N ILE A 195 12.01 1.66 -8.35
CA ILE A 195 12.26 1.14 -7.00
C ILE A 195 13.05 2.14 -6.17
N ASP A 196 14.09 2.76 -6.73
CA ASP A 196 14.90 3.77 -6.02
C ASP A 196 14.05 4.96 -5.60
N LEU A 197 13.15 5.44 -6.48
CA LEU A 197 12.21 6.51 -6.15
C LEU A 197 11.20 6.09 -5.06
N VAL A 198 10.71 4.86 -5.12
CA VAL A 198 9.83 4.30 -4.07
C VAL A 198 10.56 4.28 -2.73
N LYS A 199 11.80 3.81 -2.67
CA LYS A 199 12.61 3.80 -1.44
C LYS A 199 12.79 5.19 -0.85
N GLU A 200 13.11 6.15 -1.70
CA GLU A 200 13.29 7.55 -1.30
C GLU A 200 12.01 8.14 -0.69
N LEU A 201 10.89 8.05 -1.40
CA LEU A 201 9.64 8.74 -1.02
C LEU A 201 8.80 7.99 0.01
N CYS A 202 9.08 6.70 0.20
CA CYS A 202 8.42 5.87 1.22
C CYS A 202 9.23 5.72 2.51
N ALA A 203 10.39 6.38 2.61
CA ALA A 203 11.21 6.32 3.81
C ALA A 203 10.40 6.72 5.07
N GLY A 204 10.43 5.85 6.09
CA GLY A 204 9.67 6.04 7.33
C GLY A 204 8.19 5.65 7.27
N LYS A 205 7.65 5.24 6.12
CA LYS A 205 6.29 4.72 5.97
C LYS A 205 6.30 3.18 6.03
N LEU A 206 5.14 2.58 6.31
CA LEU A 206 4.95 1.15 6.09
C LEU A 206 4.63 0.92 4.62
N LEU A 207 5.48 0.15 3.93
CA LEU A 207 5.25 -0.27 2.55
C LEU A 207 5.05 -1.79 2.51
N ILE A 208 3.95 -2.24 1.91
CA ILE A 208 3.67 -3.66 1.68
C ILE A 208 3.45 -3.85 0.18
N ILE A 209 4.28 -4.67 -0.43
CA ILE A 209 4.21 -5.01 -1.84
C ILE A 209 3.84 -6.49 -1.98
N ALA A 210 2.83 -6.79 -2.77
CA ALA A 210 2.55 -8.13 -3.24
C ALA A 210 3.30 -8.33 -4.56
N THR A 211 4.20 -9.29 -4.61
CA THR A 211 4.99 -9.62 -5.82
C THR A 211 5.36 -11.10 -5.82
N HIS A 212 5.69 -11.62 -6.99
CA HIS A 212 6.27 -12.96 -7.16
C HIS A 212 7.78 -12.91 -7.54
N ALA A 213 8.33 -11.69 -7.68
CA ALA A 213 9.73 -11.48 -8.04
C ALA A 213 10.58 -11.25 -6.79
N GLU A 214 11.47 -12.18 -6.48
CA GLU A 214 12.38 -12.09 -5.33
C GLU A 214 13.34 -10.90 -5.46
N ASP A 215 13.78 -10.58 -6.68
CA ASP A 215 14.62 -9.42 -6.95
C ASP A 215 13.99 -8.09 -6.47
N ASP A 216 12.65 -7.97 -6.47
CA ASP A 216 11.98 -6.77 -5.95
C ASP A 216 12.24 -6.59 -4.46
N ALA A 217 12.22 -7.69 -3.70
CA ALA A 217 12.48 -7.66 -2.27
C ALA A 217 13.91 -7.26 -1.96
N GLU A 218 14.88 -7.80 -2.72
CA GLU A 218 16.29 -7.47 -2.57
C GLU A 218 16.56 -6.00 -2.90
N LEU A 219 16.09 -5.52 -4.06
CA LEU A 219 16.27 -4.13 -4.48
C LEU A 219 15.63 -3.13 -3.51
N LEU A 220 14.48 -3.46 -2.94
CA LEU A 220 13.80 -2.65 -1.92
C LEU A 220 14.46 -2.73 -0.56
N GLY A 221 15.25 -3.78 -0.27
CA GLY A 221 15.67 -4.11 1.09
C GLY A 221 14.49 -4.49 1.99
N ALA A 222 13.48 -5.16 1.44
CA ALA A 222 12.24 -5.49 2.11
C ALA A 222 12.32 -6.84 2.83
N LYS A 223 11.55 -6.99 3.91
CA LYS A 223 11.34 -8.29 4.57
C LYS A 223 10.37 -9.13 3.75
N ILE A 224 10.74 -10.36 3.47
CA ILE A 224 9.88 -11.30 2.75
C ILE A 224 8.91 -11.97 3.73
N ILE A 225 7.65 -12.06 3.34
CA ILE A 225 6.59 -12.82 4.02
C ILE A 225 5.97 -13.75 2.98
N HIS A 226 5.94 -15.05 3.27
CA HIS A 226 5.25 -16.05 2.47
C HIS A 226 3.83 -16.26 3.01
N LEU A 227 2.84 -16.27 2.11
CA LEU A 227 1.43 -16.57 2.40
C LEU A 227 1.08 -17.98 1.96
#